data_789f918711ec6746f6d2e6db68ded4eb
#
_entry.id   789f918711ec6746f6d2e6db68ded4eb
#
_cell.length_a   1.000
_cell.length_b   1.000
_cell.length_c   1.000
_cell.angle_alpha   90.00
_cell.angle_beta   90.00
_cell.angle_gamma   90.00
#
_symmetry.space_group_name_H-M   'P 1'
#
loop_
_entity.id
_entity.type
_entity.pdbx_description
1 polymer ?
#
loop_
_entity_poly.entity_id
_entity_poly.type
_entity_poly.pdbx_seq_one_letter_code
_entity_poly.pdbx_strand_id
1 'polypeptide(L)'
;MARALLEHSLHNDALPAQVAYLTSCYRYEKPQAGRLREFHQFGVECFGAAPPQADAEIIALARTILETLGVTGVSLHINSIGCASCRARYPTALKAYFEARRDELCGTCQDRLDRNPMRILDCKSPVCADIAKGAPVMLDYLCDDCAAHFEGGRACLTAAEIPFEIDTR
;
A
#
# COMPACT_ATOMS: atom_id res chain seq x y z
N MET A 1 -15.68 -2.43 -7.00
CA MET A 1 -15.97 -1.54 -8.17
C MET A 1 -15.45 -2.12 -9.47
N ALA A 2 -14.18 -2.60 -9.59
CA ALA A 2 -13.63 -3.12 -10.87
C ALA A 2 -14.52 -4.17 -11.57
N ARG A 3 -15.07 -5.14 -10.81
CA ARG A 3 -16.02 -6.11 -11.38
C ARG A 3 -17.29 -5.45 -11.92
N ALA A 4 -17.87 -4.52 -11.20
CA ALA A 4 -19.08 -3.78 -11.65
C ALA A 4 -18.79 -2.96 -12.91
N LEU A 5 -17.62 -2.32 -12.99
CA LEU A 5 -17.19 -1.59 -14.19
C LEU A 5 -17.14 -2.51 -15.42
N LEU A 6 -16.65 -3.74 -15.29
CA LEU A 6 -16.63 -4.72 -16.39
C LEU A 6 -18.02 -5.29 -16.69
N GLU A 7 -18.77 -5.72 -15.68
CA GLU A 7 -20.11 -6.32 -15.83
C GLU A 7 -21.11 -5.36 -16.49
N HIS A 8 -21.00 -4.07 -16.19
CA HIS A 8 -21.88 -3.04 -16.78
C HIS A 8 -21.25 -2.32 -17.98
N SER A 9 -20.12 -2.80 -18.49
CA SER A 9 -19.41 -2.25 -19.65
C SER A 9 -19.06 -0.76 -19.54
N LEU A 10 -18.94 -0.23 -18.33
CA LEU A 10 -18.62 1.18 -18.09
C LEU A 10 -17.20 1.56 -18.57
N HIS A 11 -16.35 0.57 -18.83
CA HIS A 11 -15.04 0.78 -19.43
C HIS A 11 -15.09 1.21 -20.91
N ASN A 12 -16.28 1.12 -21.57
CA ASN A 12 -16.52 1.62 -22.91
C ASN A 12 -16.90 3.11 -22.95
N ASP A 13 -17.19 3.69 -21.78
CA ASP A 13 -17.48 5.11 -21.64
C ASP A 13 -16.18 5.94 -21.64
N ALA A 14 -16.30 7.26 -21.50
CA ALA A 14 -15.15 8.14 -21.42
C ALA A 14 -14.27 7.82 -20.22
N LEU A 15 -12.97 7.68 -20.46
CA LEU A 15 -11.96 7.48 -19.41
C LEU A 15 -11.14 8.77 -19.20
N PRO A 16 -10.64 9.02 -17.98
CA PRO A 16 -10.73 8.18 -16.79
C PRO A 16 -12.12 8.18 -16.15
N ALA A 17 -12.57 7.03 -15.67
CA ALA A 17 -13.78 6.89 -14.89
C ALA A 17 -13.47 7.02 -13.38
N GLN A 18 -14.00 8.06 -12.75
CA GLN A 18 -13.87 8.30 -11.31
C GLN A 18 -15.16 7.89 -10.62
N VAL A 19 -15.06 7.00 -9.66
CA VAL A 19 -16.23 6.43 -8.98
C VAL A 19 -16.03 6.42 -7.47
N ALA A 20 -17.13 6.57 -6.74
CA ALA A 20 -17.15 6.44 -5.29
C ALA A 20 -18.20 5.41 -4.86
N TYR A 21 -17.99 4.79 -3.72
CA TYR A 21 -18.98 3.88 -3.14
C TYR A 21 -19.03 4.02 -1.62
N LEU A 22 -20.20 3.74 -1.08
CA LEU A 22 -20.43 3.54 0.36
C LEU A 22 -21.18 2.22 0.51
N THR A 23 -20.60 1.26 1.23
CA THR A 23 -21.17 -0.08 1.35
C THR A 23 -20.91 -0.70 2.70
N SER A 24 -21.77 -1.65 3.10
CA SER A 24 -21.48 -2.56 4.19
C SER A 24 -20.50 -3.63 3.73
N CYS A 25 -19.46 -3.84 4.54
CA CYS A 25 -18.48 -4.89 4.36
C CYS A 25 -18.58 -5.88 5.52
N TYR A 26 -18.24 -7.14 5.24
CA TYR A 26 -18.31 -8.24 6.20
C TYR A 26 -16.96 -8.95 6.26
N ARG A 27 -16.55 -9.33 7.48
CA ARG A 27 -15.33 -10.11 7.69
C ARG A 27 -15.52 -11.13 8.80
N TYR A 28 -14.88 -12.28 8.66
CA TYR A 28 -14.87 -13.33 9.67
C TYR A 28 -13.67 -13.13 10.61
N GLU A 29 -13.89 -12.30 11.64
CA GLU A 29 -12.88 -12.03 12.66
C GLU A 29 -13.47 -12.19 14.06
N LYS A 30 -12.60 -12.35 15.06
CA LYS A 30 -13.03 -12.26 16.47
C LYS A 30 -13.40 -10.80 16.76
N PRO A 31 -14.67 -10.51 17.11
CA PRO A 31 -15.09 -9.14 17.41
C PRO A 31 -14.35 -8.58 18.61
N GLN A 32 -14.00 -7.30 18.54
CA GLN A 32 -13.39 -6.54 19.63
C GLN A 32 -13.73 -5.06 19.49
N ALA A 33 -13.37 -4.23 20.47
CA ALA A 33 -13.63 -2.80 20.40
C ALA A 33 -13.05 -2.19 19.10
N GLY A 34 -13.88 -1.49 18.34
CA GLY A 34 -13.52 -0.89 17.07
C GLY A 34 -13.31 -1.86 15.90
N ARG A 35 -13.53 -3.19 16.09
CA ARG A 35 -13.32 -4.18 15.04
C ARG A 35 -14.52 -5.14 14.95
N LEU A 36 -15.52 -4.71 14.18
CA LEU A 36 -16.77 -5.43 14.00
C LEU A 36 -16.70 -6.39 12.80
N ARG A 37 -17.60 -7.39 12.77
CA ARG A 37 -17.75 -8.29 11.63
C ARG A 37 -18.48 -7.64 10.46
N GLU A 38 -19.40 -6.74 10.75
CA GLU A 38 -20.02 -5.82 9.78
C GLU A 38 -19.49 -4.42 10.03
N PHE A 39 -19.08 -3.73 8.99
CA PHE A 39 -18.61 -2.35 9.05
C PHE A 39 -18.91 -1.64 7.74
N HIS A 40 -19.02 -0.34 7.77
CA HIS A 40 -19.22 0.47 6.57
C HIS A 40 -17.87 0.91 6.02
N GLN A 41 -17.74 0.88 4.71
CA GLN A 41 -16.57 1.34 4.00
C GLN A 41 -16.98 2.33 2.91
N PHE A 42 -16.36 3.50 2.95
CA PHE A 42 -16.32 4.44 1.85
C PHE A 42 -15.07 4.19 1.02
N GLY A 43 -15.17 4.31 -0.29
CA GLY A 43 -14.03 4.20 -1.18
C GLY A 43 -14.20 5.02 -2.45
N VAL A 44 -13.07 5.41 -3.02
CA VAL A 44 -12.98 6.05 -4.34
C VAL A 44 -12.01 5.27 -5.20
N GLU A 45 -12.30 5.19 -6.49
CA GLU A 45 -11.45 4.49 -7.45
C GLU A 45 -11.40 5.29 -8.75
N CYS A 46 -10.22 5.36 -9.38
CA CYS A 46 -10.02 5.98 -10.68
C CYS A 46 -9.55 4.90 -11.67
N PHE A 47 -10.31 4.67 -12.73
CA PHE A 47 -10.01 3.67 -13.75
C PHE A 47 -9.60 4.35 -15.05
N GLY A 48 -8.58 3.78 -15.72
CA GLY A 48 -8.14 4.25 -17.02
C GLY A 48 -7.20 5.46 -16.99
N ALA A 49 -6.66 5.81 -15.81
CA ALA A 49 -5.61 6.80 -15.66
C ALA A 49 -4.31 6.13 -15.20
N ALA A 50 -3.28 6.19 -16.03
CA ALA A 50 -1.96 5.64 -15.72
C ALA A 50 -0.95 6.69 -15.20
N PRO A 51 -1.10 8.01 -15.46
CA PRO A 51 -0.12 8.99 -15.01
C PRO A 51 -0.08 9.16 -13.47
N PRO A 52 1.07 9.51 -12.88
CA PRO A 52 1.23 9.67 -11.43
C PRO A 52 0.35 10.78 -10.82
N GLN A 53 -0.17 11.69 -11.65
CA GLN A 53 -1.15 12.70 -11.25
C GLN A 53 -2.43 12.08 -10.69
N ALA A 54 -2.87 10.94 -11.22
CA ALA A 54 -4.06 10.25 -10.74
C ALA A 54 -3.87 9.73 -9.31
N ASP A 55 -2.70 9.20 -8.99
CA ASP A 55 -2.38 8.77 -7.63
C ASP A 55 -2.37 9.96 -6.66
N ALA A 56 -1.73 11.06 -7.07
CA ALA A 56 -1.68 12.29 -6.27
C ALA A 56 -3.07 12.89 -6.05
N GLU A 57 -3.97 12.83 -7.03
CA GLU A 57 -5.36 13.29 -6.93
C GLU A 57 -6.14 12.48 -5.89
N ILE A 58 -6.02 11.16 -5.91
CA ILE A 58 -6.69 10.28 -4.92
C ILE A 58 -6.15 10.53 -3.51
N ILE A 59 -4.85 10.75 -3.36
CA ILE A 59 -4.24 11.11 -2.06
C ILE A 59 -4.77 12.47 -1.58
N ALA A 60 -4.80 13.47 -2.45
CA ALA A 60 -5.32 14.81 -2.13
C ALA A 60 -6.80 14.74 -1.71
N LEU A 61 -7.61 13.94 -2.41
CA LEU A 61 -9.01 13.72 -2.07
C LEU A 61 -9.16 13.05 -0.69
N ALA A 62 -8.36 12.01 -0.42
CA ALA A 62 -8.39 11.34 0.89
C ALA A 62 -8.05 12.30 2.02
N ARG A 63 -7.02 13.14 1.85
CA ARG A 63 -6.66 14.19 2.80
C ARG A 63 -7.81 15.17 3.01
N THR A 64 -8.40 15.70 1.94
CA THR A 64 -9.51 16.65 2.00
C THR A 64 -10.71 16.08 2.75
N ILE A 65 -11.04 14.80 2.53
CA ILE A 65 -12.13 14.12 3.24
C ILE A 65 -11.83 14.07 4.74
N LEU A 66 -10.62 13.66 5.14
CA LEU A 66 -10.23 13.57 6.55
C LEU A 66 -10.27 14.95 7.24
N GLU A 67 -9.75 15.99 6.57
CA GLU A 67 -9.78 17.37 7.06
C GLU A 67 -11.22 17.88 7.21
N THR A 68 -12.08 17.61 6.23
CA THR A 68 -13.52 17.99 6.26
C THR A 68 -14.27 17.30 7.41
N LEU A 69 -13.89 16.07 7.73
CA LEU A 69 -14.45 15.31 8.86
C LEU A 69 -13.84 15.71 10.21
N GLY A 70 -12.92 16.68 10.25
CA GLY A 70 -12.27 17.14 11.45
C GLY A 70 -11.24 16.17 12.04
N VAL A 71 -10.75 15.20 11.24
CA VAL A 71 -9.69 14.28 11.68
C VAL A 71 -8.36 15.02 11.61
N THR A 72 -7.75 15.25 12.77
CA THR A 72 -6.48 15.98 12.92
C THR A 72 -5.33 15.03 13.29
N GLY A 73 -4.08 15.50 13.11
CA GLY A 73 -2.89 14.73 13.48
C GLY A 73 -2.58 13.57 12.52
N VAL A 74 -3.07 13.65 11.28
CA VAL A 74 -2.80 12.65 10.23
C VAL A 74 -1.47 12.95 9.57
N SER A 75 -0.59 11.94 9.44
CA SER A 75 0.62 11.97 8.62
C SER A 75 0.44 11.10 7.38
N LEU A 76 0.88 11.60 6.24
CA LEU A 76 0.87 10.87 4.98
C LEU A 76 2.22 10.15 4.80
N HIS A 77 2.15 8.83 4.67
CA HIS A 77 3.30 8.02 4.31
C HIS A 77 3.05 7.39 2.94
N ILE A 78 4.02 7.51 2.05
CA ILE A 78 3.94 6.95 0.70
C ILE A 78 5.04 5.94 0.43
N ASN A 79 4.72 4.94 -0.37
CA ASN A 79 5.66 3.92 -0.84
C ASN A 79 5.25 3.46 -2.24
N SER A 80 6.06 2.64 -2.88
CA SER A 80 5.73 1.96 -4.13
C SER A 80 5.92 0.46 -4.01
N ILE A 81 4.96 -0.30 -4.49
CA ILE A 81 5.06 -1.76 -4.61
C ILE A 81 5.62 -2.20 -5.97
N GLY A 82 5.85 -1.26 -6.88
CA GLY A 82 6.32 -1.51 -8.23
C GLY A 82 5.38 -2.35 -9.10
N CYS A 83 5.82 -2.66 -10.31
CA CYS A 83 5.13 -3.55 -11.23
C CYS A 83 5.38 -5.04 -10.91
N ALA A 84 4.82 -5.94 -11.72
CA ALA A 84 5.00 -7.39 -11.53
C ALA A 84 6.46 -7.83 -11.51
N SER A 85 7.33 -7.24 -12.36
CA SER A 85 8.76 -7.57 -12.41
C SER A 85 9.51 -7.07 -11.16
N CYS A 86 9.19 -5.88 -10.66
CA CYS A 86 9.75 -5.36 -9.41
C CYS A 86 9.37 -6.26 -8.23
N ARG A 87 8.08 -6.64 -8.15
CA ARG A 87 7.57 -7.53 -7.10
C ARG A 87 8.13 -8.95 -7.17
N ALA A 88 8.62 -9.41 -8.31
CA ALA A 88 9.29 -10.70 -8.40
C ALA A 88 10.72 -10.65 -7.82
N ARG A 89 11.42 -9.54 -7.97
CA ARG A 89 12.80 -9.36 -7.51
C ARG A 89 12.92 -9.13 -5.99
N TYR A 90 12.08 -8.29 -5.46
CA TYR A 90 12.15 -7.87 -4.05
C TYR A 90 11.97 -9.01 -3.03
N PRO A 91 10.95 -9.89 -3.13
CA PRO A 91 10.80 -11.01 -2.20
C PRO A 91 11.98 -11.97 -2.20
N THR A 92 12.67 -12.14 -3.33
CA THR A 92 13.87 -12.97 -3.45
C THR A 92 15.02 -12.39 -2.62
N ALA A 93 15.28 -11.08 -2.76
CA ALA A 93 16.29 -10.39 -1.99
C ALA A 93 15.96 -10.38 -0.49
N LEU A 94 14.69 -10.13 -0.15
CA LEU A 94 14.20 -10.13 1.23
C LEU A 94 14.33 -11.53 1.86
N LYS A 95 14.01 -12.58 1.13
CA LYS A 95 14.19 -13.95 1.58
C LYS A 95 15.66 -14.26 1.84
N ALA A 96 16.56 -13.90 0.94
CA ALA A 96 18.00 -14.11 1.11
C ALA A 96 18.54 -13.37 2.35
N TYR A 97 18.07 -12.15 2.59
CA TYR A 97 18.46 -11.36 3.76
C TYR A 97 18.06 -12.03 5.08
N PHE A 98 16.82 -12.49 5.20
CA PHE A 98 16.32 -13.14 6.40
C PHE A 98 16.84 -14.58 6.55
N GLU A 99 17.10 -15.29 5.45
CA GLU A 99 17.70 -16.62 5.48
C GLU A 99 19.06 -16.62 6.16
N ALA A 100 19.89 -15.62 5.89
CA ALA A 100 21.20 -15.45 6.53
C ALA A 100 21.11 -15.20 8.05
N ARG A 101 19.90 -14.94 8.57
CA ARG A 101 19.61 -14.66 9.99
C ARG A 101 18.50 -15.55 10.56
N ARG A 102 18.25 -16.68 9.90
CA ARG A 102 17.12 -17.59 10.23
C ARG A 102 17.10 -17.95 11.71
N ASP A 103 18.23 -18.27 12.29
CA ASP A 103 18.37 -18.74 13.68
C ASP A 103 18.09 -17.63 14.71
N GLU A 104 18.17 -16.36 14.31
CA GLU A 104 17.88 -15.21 15.15
C GLU A 104 16.38 -14.84 15.13
N LEU A 105 15.62 -15.34 14.15
CA LEU A 105 14.19 -15.05 14.01
C LEU A 105 13.36 -15.84 15.02
N CYS A 106 12.25 -15.24 15.48
CA CYS A 106 11.28 -15.98 16.28
C CYS A 106 10.63 -17.11 15.44
N GLY A 107 10.15 -18.18 16.11
CA GLY A 107 9.60 -19.37 15.43
C GLY A 107 8.52 -19.05 14.39
N THR A 108 7.61 -18.09 14.68
CA THR A 108 6.61 -17.64 13.70
C THR A 108 7.25 -17.01 12.46
N CYS A 109 8.36 -16.29 12.60
CA CYS A 109 9.05 -15.66 11.47
C CYS A 109 9.88 -16.66 10.67
N GLN A 110 10.40 -17.72 11.29
CA GLN A 110 11.03 -18.84 10.59
C GLN A 110 10.01 -19.53 9.66
N ASP A 111 8.77 -19.77 10.12
CA ASP A 111 7.69 -20.29 9.28
C ASP A 111 7.26 -19.32 8.16
N ARG A 112 7.26 -18.01 8.45
CA ARG A 112 6.93 -16.97 7.47
C ARG A 112 7.98 -16.84 6.38
N LEU A 113 9.22 -17.09 6.69
CA LEU A 113 10.34 -17.00 5.75
C LEU A 113 10.13 -17.90 4.53
N ASP A 114 9.58 -19.10 4.73
CA ASP A 114 9.30 -20.02 3.64
C ASP A 114 8.00 -19.73 2.89
N ARG A 115 7.01 -19.11 3.55
CA ARG A 115 5.68 -18.88 2.99
C ARG A 115 5.51 -17.46 2.45
N ASN A 116 5.89 -16.46 3.22
CA ASN A 116 5.74 -15.06 2.87
C ASN A 116 6.72 -14.21 3.70
N PRO A 117 7.95 -13.99 3.22
CA PRO A 117 8.99 -13.25 3.94
C PRO A 117 8.61 -11.79 4.22
N MET A 118 7.75 -11.18 3.42
CA MET A 118 7.28 -9.80 3.66
C MET A 118 6.57 -9.64 5.01
N ARG A 119 5.90 -10.71 5.50
CA ARG A 119 5.26 -10.67 6.83
C ARG A 119 6.23 -10.61 8.01
N ILE A 120 7.51 -10.80 7.77
CA ILE A 120 8.54 -10.66 8.82
C ILE A 120 8.75 -9.18 9.15
N LEU A 121 8.61 -8.29 8.16
CA LEU A 121 8.72 -6.84 8.34
C LEU A 121 7.71 -6.30 9.38
N ASP A 122 6.55 -6.94 9.49
CA ASP A 122 5.48 -6.56 10.44
C ASP A 122 5.55 -7.32 11.77
N CYS A 123 6.66 -7.98 12.06
CA CYS A 123 6.77 -8.77 13.27
C CYS A 123 6.86 -7.89 14.52
N LYS A 124 6.05 -8.20 15.53
CA LYS A 124 6.02 -7.47 16.79
C LYS A 124 7.11 -7.90 17.79
N SER A 125 7.85 -8.99 17.48
CA SER A 125 8.99 -9.40 18.30
C SER A 125 10.11 -8.35 18.20
N PRO A 126 10.64 -7.85 19.32
CA PRO A 126 11.71 -6.83 19.30
C PRO A 126 12.92 -7.26 18.48
N VAL A 127 13.35 -8.52 18.59
CA VAL A 127 14.49 -9.08 17.84
C VAL A 127 14.21 -9.05 16.33
N CYS A 128 13.05 -9.58 15.90
CA CYS A 128 12.70 -9.58 14.48
C CYS A 128 12.52 -8.15 13.93
N ALA A 129 11.95 -7.24 14.72
CA ALA A 129 11.78 -5.85 14.35
C ALA A 129 13.13 -5.13 14.18
N ASP A 130 14.12 -5.46 15.02
CA ASP A 130 15.46 -4.90 14.90
C ASP A 130 16.20 -5.44 13.67
N ILE A 131 16.12 -6.74 13.42
CA ILE A 131 16.64 -7.36 12.19
C ILE A 131 15.99 -6.73 10.95
N ALA A 132 14.67 -6.48 10.99
CA ALA A 132 13.92 -5.92 9.87
C ALA A 132 14.35 -4.48 9.50
N LYS A 133 14.95 -3.72 10.42
CA LYS A 133 15.48 -2.37 10.12
C LYS A 133 16.57 -2.36 9.06
N GLY A 134 17.37 -3.42 8.98
CA GLY A 134 18.42 -3.56 7.98
C GLY A 134 17.99 -4.33 6.72
N ALA A 135 16.71 -4.67 6.58
CA ALA A 135 16.22 -5.42 5.45
C ALA A 135 16.22 -4.58 4.15
N PRO A 136 16.34 -5.22 2.98
CA PRO A 136 16.19 -4.55 1.70
C PRO A 136 14.88 -3.75 1.62
N VAL A 137 14.92 -2.59 0.97
CA VAL A 137 13.80 -1.68 0.78
C VAL A 137 13.20 -1.89 -0.61
N MET A 138 11.87 -1.91 -0.73
CA MET A 138 11.19 -2.13 -2.02
C MET A 138 11.59 -1.09 -3.07
N LEU A 139 11.83 0.15 -2.67
CA LEU A 139 12.19 1.24 -3.58
C LEU A 139 13.50 1.00 -4.33
N ASP A 140 14.45 0.25 -3.74
CA ASP A 140 15.73 -0.09 -4.38
C ASP A 140 15.58 -1.17 -5.48
N TYR A 141 14.40 -1.78 -5.58
CA TYR A 141 14.09 -2.84 -6.55
C TYR A 141 13.10 -2.40 -7.64
N LEU A 142 12.78 -1.12 -7.68
CA LEU A 142 11.95 -0.56 -8.75
C LEU A 142 12.70 -0.62 -10.10
N CYS A 143 11.96 -0.84 -11.18
CA CYS A 143 12.47 -0.59 -12.53
C CYS A 143 12.40 0.92 -12.83
N ASP A 144 13.06 1.35 -13.88
CA ASP A 144 13.16 2.77 -14.25
C ASP A 144 11.78 3.42 -14.41
N ASP A 145 10.83 2.73 -15.05
CA ASP A 145 9.45 3.22 -15.21
C ASP A 145 8.74 3.40 -13.87
N CYS A 146 8.86 2.42 -12.96
CA CYS A 146 8.24 2.51 -11.64
C CYS A 146 8.90 3.56 -10.75
N ALA A 147 10.21 3.72 -10.87
CA ALA A 147 10.94 4.78 -10.17
C ALA A 147 10.54 6.16 -10.70
N ALA A 148 10.46 6.34 -12.01
CA ALA A 148 10.00 7.58 -12.63
C ALA A 148 8.55 7.91 -12.27
N HIS A 149 7.68 6.91 -12.23
CA HIS A 149 6.28 7.08 -11.81
C HIS A 149 6.18 7.52 -10.34
N PHE A 150 6.91 6.87 -9.44
CA PHE A 150 6.94 7.23 -8.02
C PHE A 150 7.47 8.64 -7.81
N GLU A 151 8.54 9.02 -8.51
CA GLU A 151 9.10 10.37 -8.46
C GLU A 151 8.12 11.43 -9.01
N GLY A 152 7.40 11.10 -10.10
CA GLY A 152 6.31 11.92 -10.63
C GLY A 152 5.19 12.16 -9.62
N GLY A 153 4.79 11.13 -8.88
CA GLY A 153 3.80 11.24 -7.80
C GLY A 153 4.29 12.16 -6.67
N ARG A 154 5.55 12.01 -6.26
CA ARG A 154 6.17 12.90 -5.27
C ARG A 154 6.18 14.37 -5.72
N ALA A 155 6.54 14.60 -6.97
CA ALA A 155 6.54 15.95 -7.56
C ALA A 155 5.14 16.56 -7.56
N CYS A 156 4.09 15.78 -7.90
CA CYS A 156 2.70 16.22 -7.85
C CYS A 156 2.25 16.59 -6.42
N LEU A 157 2.57 15.75 -5.43
CA LEU A 157 2.23 16.02 -4.03
C LEU A 157 2.95 17.27 -3.51
N THR A 158 4.22 17.44 -3.89
CA THR A 158 4.99 18.66 -3.54
C THR A 158 4.38 19.92 -4.17
N ALA A 159 3.99 19.85 -5.45
CA ALA A 159 3.36 20.98 -6.14
C ALA A 159 1.98 21.32 -5.55
N ALA A 160 1.27 20.34 -5.00
CA ALA A 160 0.00 20.50 -4.29
C ALA A 160 0.18 20.92 -2.81
N GLU A 161 1.40 21.15 -2.36
CA GLU A 161 1.73 21.50 -0.96
C GLU A 161 1.20 20.46 0.05
N ILE A 162 1.18 19.20 -0.33
CA ILE A 162 0.79 18.07 0.53
C ILE A 162 2.05 17.49 1.16
N PRO A 163 2.26 17.66 2.48
CA PRO A 163 3.41 17.07 3.16
C PRO A 163 3.29 15.56 3.21
N PHE A 164 4.38 14.86 2.98
CA PHE A 164 4.46 13.41 3.04
C PHE A 164 5.83 12.94 3.53
N GLU A 165 5.88 11.73 4.01
CA GLU A 165 7.09 10.99 4.34
C GLU A 165 7.17 9.72 3.46
N ILE A 166 8.40 9.30 3.14
CA ILE A 166 8.60 8.03 2.43
C ILE A 166 8.71 6.93 3.47
N ASP A 167 7.75 5.99 3.46
CA ASP A 167 7.83 4.77 4.27
C ASP A 167 8.59 3.71 3.47
N THR A 168 9.73 3.31 3.97
CA THR A 168 10.60 2.29 3.34
C THR A 168 10.25 0.86 3.77
N ARG A 169 9.22 0.67 4.58
CA ARG A 169 8.80 -0.63 5.13
C ARG A 169 7.63 -1.25 4.43
#